data_682e8c7bd4b155d49014bc7ff8fe4f57
#
_entry.id   682e8c7bd4b155d49014bc7ff8fe4f57
#
_cell.length_a   1.000
_cell.length_b   1.000
_cell.length_c   1.000
_cell.angle_alpha   90.00
_cell.angle_beta   90.00
_cell.angle_gamma   90.00
#
_symmetry.space_group_name_H-M   'P 1'
#
loop_
_entity.id
_entity.type
_entity.pdbx_description
1 polymer ?
#
loop_
_entity_poly.entity_id
_entity_poly.type
_entity_poly.pdbx_seq_one_letter_code
_entity_poly.pdbx_strand_id
1 'polypeptide(L)'
;MNRMTKENNLTNRTVRKKLFFVFSFLTLLGVISLSQNILAQKVVATANSGYNNPILGGDYPDPSVLRVGNDYYLTNSSFDYYPGLLILHSTDLVHWERISHALNKNVGSVWAPDLVKYKDTFYIYFPAGRSNWVVTAKSPEGPWSEPVDLKLHGFIDPGHVVGADGTRYLYLSHGSIVQLTEDGLSTVGEPKEIYGGWEFPKSWSTECFCLESPKSTVRNGYFYLTVAEGGTGGPATSHMVVSARAKSPFGPWENSPYNPIIHTASREEKWWSQGHGTLVEDAKGQTWMLFHSYEKGFHTLGRQTLMLPVEWTREGWFRIPEKTAINDLLPNPAGSNILKAEGLSDDFSEDRLGLQWQFFKLYNPGRIELKNSGLLLAAEGNSFEDSSPLLVNASDHRYEIQVEYNLEEDVTAGLTLFYNDLANVRISVDKNQFGVYIQKNPKIREKNLLGKHGFLKILNDNNEVSFYFSADGKDWNRVERSLDITGYNHNVFGQFLSLRAGLFAFGKGKVKFDHFVYKVL
;
A
#
# COMPACT_ATOMS: atom_id res chain seq x y z
N MET A 1 80.20 27.73 -47.76
CA MET A 1 80.07 26.51 -46.99
C MET A 1 79.41 26.87 -45.68
N ASN A 2 78.28 26.31 -45.30
CA ASN A 2 77.38 26.61 -44.17
C ASN A 2 76.22 27.57 -44.46
N ARG A 3 75.24 27.04 -45.15
CA ARG A 3 73.82 27.52 -45.09
C ARG A 3 72.88 26.45 -45.64
N MET A 4 72.74 25.31 -44.88
CA MET A 4 71.71 24.29 -45.20
C MET A 4 71.52 23.32 -44.02
N THR A 5 71.16 23.80 -42.85
CA THR A 5 70.75 22.85 -41.77
C THR A 5 69.77 23.48 -40.78
N LYS A 6 69.01 24.55 -41.15
CA LYS A 6 68.08 25.19 -40.20
C LYS A 6 66.57 25.11 -40.61
N GLU A 7 66.22 24.65 -41.78
CA GLU A 7 64.81 24.62 -42.22
C GLU A 7 64.09 23.31 -42.03
N ASN A 8 64.78 22.21 -41.75
CA ASN A 8 64.12 20.91 -41.61
C ASN A 8 63.58 20.55 -40.18
N ASN A 9 63.84 21.44 -39.18
CA ASN A 9 63.38 21.16 -37.80
C ASN A 9 62.03 21.85 -37.38
N LEU A 10 61.54 22.80 -38.21
CA LEU A 10 60.26 23.47 -37.91
C LEU A 10 59.04 22.78 -38.48
N THR A 11 59.19 22.07 -39.58
CA THR A 11 58.07 21.29 -40.20
C THR A 11 57.70 20.04 -39.41
N ASN A 12 58.67 19.39 -38.76
CA ASN A 12 58.40 18.17 -37.95
C ASN A 12 57.72 18.43 -36.60
N ARG A 13 57.86 19.65 -36.03
CA ARG A 13 57.18 20.00 -34.76
C ARG A 13 55.71 20.38 -34.95
N THR A 14 55.36 20.97 -36.09
CA THR A 14 53.98 21.37 -36.38
C THR A 14 53.11 20.18 -36.79
N VAL A 15 53.67 19.22 -37.50
CA VAL A 15 52.98 17.98 -37.87
C VAL A 15 52.73 17.07 -36.65
N ARG A 16 53.72 16.96 -35.73
CA ARG A 16 53.52 16.18 -34.49
C ARG A 16 52.50 16.80 -33.55
N LYS A 17 52.38 18.14 -33.46
CA LYS A 17 51.37 18.79 -32.64
C LYS A 17 49.96 18.65 -33.25
N LYS A 18 49.79 18.64 -34.56
CA LYS A 18 48.50 18.40 -35.22
C LYS A 18 48.05 16.92 -35.10
N LEU A 19 48.96 15.96 -35.15
CA LEU A 19 48.62 14.54 -34.94
C LEU A 19 48.22 14.26 -33.49
N PHE A 20 48.85 14.90 -32.50
CA PHE A 20 48.50 14.71 -31.09
C PHE A 20 47.11 15.28 -30.74
N PHE A 21 46.69 16.38 -31.39
CA PHE A 21 45.35 16.96 -31.19
C PHE A 21 44.25 16.15 -31.88
N VAL A 22 44.52 15.54 -33.01
CA VAL A 22 43.54 14.69 -33.71
C VAL A 22 43.38 13.35 -32.97
N PHE A 23 44.43 12.77 -32.41
CA PHE A 23 44.33 11.55 -31.61
C PHE A 23 43.62 11.76 -30.25
N SER A 24 43.82 12.91 -29.59
CA SER A 24 43.12 13.26 -28.35
C SER A 24 41.61 13.53 -28.60
N PHE A 25 41.25 14.09 -29.76
CA PHE A 25 39.82 14.34 -30.07
C PHE A 25 39.08 13.05 -30.48
N LEU A 26 39.75 12.13 -31.17
CA LEU A 26 39.16 10.83 -31.52
C LEU A 26 39.03 9.89 -30.30
N THR A 27 39.94 9.96 -29.34
CA THR A 27 39.79 9.19 -28.08
C THR A 27 38.70 9.77 -27.17
N LEU A 28 38.49 11.09 -27.17
CA LEU A 28 37.42 11.72 -26.36
C LEU A 28 36.05 11.45 -26.95
N LEU A 29 35.89 11.46 -28.29
CA LEU A 29 34.65 11.07 -28.97
C LEU A 29 34.37 9.56 -28.84
N GLY A 30 35.38 8.71 -28.81
CA GLY A 30 35.24 7.26 -28.57
C GLY A 30 34.79 6.95 -27.14
N VAL A 31 35.28 7.68 -26.14
CA VAL A 31 34.87 7.49 -24.74
C VAL A 31 33.45 8.02 -24.49
N ILE A 32 33.07 9.15 -25.10
CA ILE A 32 31.70 9.68 -25.00
C ILE A 32 30.71 8.75 -25.72
N SER A 33 31.06 8.19 -26.86
CA SER A 33 30.22 7.20 -27.59
C SER A 33 30.10 5.85 -26.84
N LEU A 34 31.17 5.38 -26.17
CA LEU A 34 31.10 4.19 -25.34
C LEU A 34 30.30 4.42 -24.05
N SER A 35 30.40 5.60 -23.44
CA SER A 35 29.63 5.92 -22.22
C SER A 35 28.13 6.10 -22.52
N GLN A 36 27.77 6.64 -23.69
CA GLN A 36 26.36 6.70 -24.11
C GLN A 36 25.80 5.32 -24.49
N ASN A 37 26.59 4.44 -25.09
CA ASN A 37 26.15 3.07 -25.35
C ASN A 37 26.05 2.20 -24.07
N ILE A 38 26.88 2.45 -23.04
CA ILE A 38 26.78 1.76 -21.76
C ILE A 38 25.56 2.25 -20.96
N LEU A 39 25.18 3.53 -21.06
CA LEU A 39 23.96 4.06 -20.47
C LEU A 39 22.70 3.60 -21.23
N ALA A 40 22.76 3.51 -22.56
CA ALA A 40 21.66 2.99 -23.38
C ALA A 40 21.47 1.46 -23.21
N GLN A 41 22.53 0.68 -23.01
CA GLN A 41 22.41 -0.76 -22.73
C GLN A 41 21.90 -1.09 -21.33
N LYS A 42 22.00 -0.18 -20.33
CA LYS A 42 21.41 -0.42 -19.01
C LYS A 42 19.90 -0.16 -18.92
N VAL A 43 19.30 0.45 -19.94
CA VAL A 43 17.86 0.73 -19.98
C VAL A 43 17.05 -0.30 -20.80
N VAL A 44 17.72 -1.20 -21.55
CA VAL A 44 17.03 -2.15 -22.44
C VAL A 44 17.00 -3.60 -21.89
N ALA A 45 17.50 -3.85 -20.70
CA ALA A 45 17.67 -5.21 -20.18
C ALA A 45 16.59 -5.69 -19.19
N THR A 46 15.31 -5.24 -19.31
CA THR A 46 14.21 -5.78 -18.49
C THR A 46 12.91 -6.03 -19.25
N ALA A 47 12.95 -6.21 -20.57
CA ALA A 47 11.74 -6.40 -21.39
C ALA A 47 11.17 -7.84 -21.37
N ASN A 48 11.60 -8.75 -20.47
CA ASN A 48 11.07 -10.12 -20.39
C ASN A 48 11.09 -10.72 -18.99
N SER A 49 11.07 -9.92 -17.93
CA SER A 49 10.89 -10.43 -16.56
C SER A 49 9.40 -10.32 -16.21
N GLY A 50 8.79 -11.43 -15.81
CA GLY A 50 7.46 -11.45 -15.20
C GLY A 50 7.46 -10.68 -13.87
N TYR A 51 6.36 -10.77 -13.11
CA TYR A 51 6.27 -10.21 -11.76
C TYR A 51 6.27 -11.31 -10.69
N ASN A 52 6.61 -10.94 -9.47
CA ASN A 52 6.47 -11.78 -8.29
C ASN A 52 5.41 -11.20 -7.35
N ASN A 53 4.70 -12.06 -6.66
CA ASN A 53 3.83 -11.67 -5.56
C ASN A 53 4.62 -11.34 -4.27
N PRO A 54 4.20 -10.34 -3.47
CA PRO A 54 3.02 -9.51 -3.67
C PRO A 54 3.27 -8.39 -4.70
N ILE A 55 2.21 -7.91 -5.38
CA ILE A 55 2.28 -6.72 -6.24
C ILE A 55 2.26 -5.42 -5.41
N LEU A 56 1.70 -5.46 -4.20
CA LEU A 56 1.79 -4.41 -3.20
C LEU A 56 2.19 -5.05 -1.86
N GLY A 57 3.43 -4.83 -1.45
CA GLY A 57 3.94 -5.23 -0.14
C GLY A 57 3.47 -4.27 0.95
N GLY A 58 3.33 -4.77 2.19
CA GLY A 58 2.72 -4.04 3.29
C GLY A 58 1.20 -4.15 3.30
N ASP A 59 0.53 -3.38 4.15
CA ASP A 59 -0.90 -3.51 4.40
C ASP A 59 -1.72 -2.80 3.31
N TYR A 60 -2.08 -3.56 2.29
CA TYR A 60 -3.00 -3.18 1.22
C TYR A 60 -4.10 -4.25 1.08
N PRO A 61 -4.95 -4.42 2.12
CA PRO A 61 -5.99 -5.46 2.14
C PRO A 61 -7.21 -5.06 1.32
N ASP A 62 -8.07 -6.05 1.05
CA ASP A 62 -9.40 -5.84 0.48
C ASP A 62 -9.36 -5.04 -0.84
N PRO A 63 -8.56 -5.47 -1.84
CA PRO A 63 -8.33 -4.68 -3.03
C PRO A 63 -9.60 -4.49 -3.85
N SER A 64 -9.88 -3.24 -4.24
CA SER A 64 -10.90 -2.90 -5.23
C SER A 64 -10.23 -2.22 -6.41
N VAL A 65 -10.17 -2.90 -7.55
CA VAL A 65 -9.50 -2.43 -8.76
C VAL A 65 -10.51 -2.09 -9.85
N LEU A 66 -10.29 -0.94 -10.50
CA LEU A 66 -11.11 -0.43 -11.61
C LEU A 66 -10.23 -0.13 -12.81
N ARG A 67 -10.63 -0.62 -13.99
CA ARG A 67 -10.01 -0.23 -15.27
C ARG A 67 -10.81 0.87 -15.96
N VAL A 68 -10.12 1.91 -16.44
CA VAL A 68 -10.70 2.96 -17.27
C VAL A 68 -9.79 3.20 -18.48
N GLY A 69 -10.15 2.65 -19.62
CA GLY A 69 -9.28 2.69 -20.81
C GLY A 69 -8.03 1.82 -20.62
N ASN A 70 -6.87 2.45 -20.60
CA ASN A 70 -5.57 1.80 -20.35
C ASN A 70 -5.06 2.00 -18.94
N ASP A 71 -5.80 2.71 -18.10
CA ASP A 71 -5.44 3.03 -16.74
C ASP A 71 -6.17 2.13 -15.77
N TYR A 72 -5.48 1.79 -14.68
CA TYR A 72 -6.02 1.01 -13.56
C TYR A 72 -5.94 1.86 -12.31
N TYR A 73 -7.01 1.83 -11.53
CA TYR A 73 -7.10 2.50 -10.24
C TYR A 73 -7.43 1.48 -9.16
N LEU A 74 -6.77 1.59 -8.03
CA LEU A 74 -6.95 0.65 -6.92
C LEU A 74 -7.08 1.42 -5.61
N THR A 75 -7.95 0.94 -4.74
CA THR A 75 -8.06 1.39 -3.35
C THR A 75 -8.25 0.18 -2.44
N ASN A 76 -7.92 0.38 -1.16
CA ASN A 76 -7.89 -0.65 -0.13
C ASN A 76 -8.56 -0.14 1.16
N SER A 77 -8.84 -1.03 2.10
CA SER A 77 -9.19 -0.64 3.46
C SER A 77 -8.10 0.25 4.05
N SER A 78 -8.50 1.31 4.72
CA SER A 78 -7.56 2.23 5.39
C SER A 78 -7.71 2.25 6.91
N PHE A 79 -8.67 1.51 7.45
CA PHE A 79 -8.94 1.35 8.88
C PHE A 79 -8.97 2.69 9.62
N ASP A 80 -8.17 2.82 10.67
CA ASP A 80 -8.08 4.02 11.51
C ASP A 80 -7.03 5.04 11.00
N TYR A 81 -6.51 4.88 9.75
CA TYR A 81 -5.49 5.76 9.19
C TYR A 81 -6.10 6.82 8.26
N TYR A 82 -5.77 8.10 8.52
CA TYR A 82 -6.30 9.25 7.81
C TYR A 82 -5.20 10.22 7.34
N PRO A 83 -5.32 10.81 6.09
CA PRO A 83 -6.44 10.65 5.16
C PRO A 83 -6.60 9.21 4.70
N GLY A 84 -7.87 8.77 4.56
CA GLY A 84 -8.23 7.40 4.21
C GLY A 84 -8.45 7.17 2.72
N LEU A 85 -8.67 5.89 2.32
CA LEU A 85 -8.96 5.49 0.94
C LEU A 85 -7.92 6.02 -0.04
N LEU A 86 -6.67 5.61 0.13
CA LEU A 86 -5.58 5.91 -0.81
C LEU A 86 -5.94 5.39 -2.20
N ILE A 87 -5.82 6.24 -3.22
CA ILE A 87 -5.98 5.85 -4.62
C ILE A 87 -4.61 5.63 -5.23
N LEU A 88 -4.43 4.43 -5.77
CA LEU A 88 -3.26 4.03 -6.53
C LEU A 88 -3.61 4.01 -8.01
N HIS A 89 -2.67 4.39 -8.86
CA HIS A 89 -2.76 4.34 -10.32
C HIS A 89 -1.71 3.40 -10.89
N SER A 90 -2.07 2.67 -11.94
CA SER A 90 -1.17 1.81 -12.71
C SER A 90 -1.56 1.78 -14.18
N THR A 91 -0.60 1.45 -15.03
CA THR A 91 -0.83 1.16 -16.46
C THR A 91 -0.48 -0.28 -16.83
N ASP A 92 -0.06 -1.10 -15.84
CA ASP A 92 0.35 -2.50 -16.05
C ASP A 92 -0.10 -3.48 -14.95
N LEU A 93 -0.89 -3.02 -13.94
CA LEU A 93 -1.37 -3.80 -12.80
C LEU A 93 -0.28 -4.26 -11.81
N VAL A 94 0.99 -4.02 -12.09
CA VAL A 94 2.13 -4.47 -11.27
C VAL A 94 2.80 -3.30 -10.55
N HIS A 95 2.99 -2.20 -11.28
CA HIS A 95 3.63 -1.00 -10.74
C HIS A 95 2.57 0.05 -10.45
N TRP A 96 2.56 0.55 -9.22
CA TRP A 96 1.53 1.45 -8.71
C TRP A 96 2.13 2.72 -8.14
N GLU A 97 1.55 3.87 -8.45
CA GLU A 97 1.86 5.17 -7.86
C GLU A 97 0.68 5.71 -7.05
N ARG A 98 0.96 6.50 -6.02
CA ARG A 98 -0.06 7.15 -5.19
C ARG A 98 -0.51 8.43 -5.89
N ILE A 99 -1.82 8.62 -6.07
CA ILE A 99 -2.32 9.80 -6.77
C ILE A 99 -3.23 10.70 -5.90
N SER A 100 -3.95 10.14 -4.95
CA SER A 100 -4.82 10.90 -4.05
C SER A 100 -5.27 10.10 -2.85
N HIS A 101 -5.92 10.79 -1.89
CA HIS A 101 -6.75 10.17 -0.86
C HIS A 101 -8.20 10.59 -1.06
N ALA A 102 -9.13 9.64 -1.05
CA ALA A 102 -10.53 9.92 -1.30
C ALA A 102 -11.32 10.35 -0.03
N LEU A 103 -10.74 10.18 1.16
CA LEU A 103 -11.42 10.44 2.43
C LEU A 103 -10.57 11.27 3.38
N ASN A 104 -10.90 12.56 3.50
CA ASN A 104 -10.21 13.51 4.38
C ASN A 104 -10.93 13.76 5.71
N LYS A 105 -12.03 13.04 5.98
CA LYS A 105 -12.84 13.18 7.19
C LYS A 105 -12.93 11.85 7.90
N ASN A 106 -12.65 11.87 9.21
CA ASN A 106 -12.80 10.65 10.02
C ASN A 106 -14.28 10.31 10.20
N VAL A 107 -14.69 9.14 9.69
CA VAL A 107 -16.04 8.58 9.83
C VAL A 107 -16.01 7.22 10.56
N GLY A 108 -14.87 6.87 11.17
CA GLY A 108 -14.60 5.61 11.86
C GLY A 108 -13.59 4.74 11.10
N SER A 109 -13.35 3.54 11.58
CA SER A 109 -12.47 2.58 10.91
C SER A 109 -13.05 2.19 9.54
N VAL A 110 -12.29 2.42 8.47
CA VAL A 110 -12.70 2.26 7.06
C VAL A 110 -12.29 0.88 6.57
N TRP A 111 -13.28 0.04 6.27
CA TRP A 111 -13.05 -1.32 5.81
C TRP A 111 -13.24 -1.41 4.29
N ALA A 112 -13.40 -2.61 3.76
CA ALA A 112 -13.34 -2.96 2.35
C ALA A 112 -14.15 -2.04 1.41
N PRO A 113 -13.49 -1.25 0.57
CA PRO A 113 -14.16 -0.35 -0.37
C PRO A 113 -14.56 -1.06 -1.66
N ASP A 114 -15.45 -0.40 -2.42
CA ASP A 114 -15.73 -0.70 -3.82
C ASP A 114 -15.57 0.55 -4.68
N LEU A 115 -14.49 0.61 -5.46
CA LEU A 115 -14.17 1.69 -6.40
C LEU A 115 -14.80 1.39 -7.76
N VAL A 116 -15.74 2.20 -8.20
CA VAL A 116 -16.44 2.02 -9.46
C VAL A 116 -16.60 3.33 -10.23
N LYS A 117 -16.80 3.21 -11.53
CA LYS A 117 -17.20 4.32 -12.39
C LYS A 117 -18.58 4.06 -12.96
N TYR A 118 -19.51 4.99 -12.74
CA TYR A 118 -20.81 4.95 -13.35
C TYR A 118 -21.06 6.26 -14.11
N LYS A 119 -21.31 6.16 -15.43
CA LYS A 119 -21.30 7.31 -16.34
C LYS A 119 -19.98 8.08 -16.21
N ASP A 120 -20.02 9.36 -15.93
CA ASP A 120 -18.85 10.25 -15.82
C ASP A 120 -18.41 10.50 -14.37
N THR A 121 -18.80 9.64 -13.43
CA THR A 121 -18.54 9.85 -12.00
C THR A 121 -17.91 8.60 -11.40
N PHE A 122 -16.85 8.80 -10.63
CA PHE A 122 -16.24 7.79 -9.78
C PHE A 122 -16.95 7.76 -8.44
N TYR A 123 -17.17 6.58 -7.91
CA TYR A 123 -17.78 6.32 -6.60
C TYR A 123 -16.87 5.37 -5.83
N ILE A 124 -16.76 5.61 -4.53
CA ILE A 124 -16.23 4.61 -3.61
C ILE A 124 -17.29 4.39 -2.54
N TYR A 125 -17.83 3.17 -2.51
CA TYR A 125 -18.70 2.69 -1.46
C TYR A 125 -17.86 1.98 -0.41
N PHE A 126 -18.04 2.25 0.87
CA PHE A 126 -17.22 1.65 1.92
C PHE A 126 -17.93 1.61 3.27
N PRO A 127 -17.70 0.59 4.11
CA PRO A 127 -18.21 0.57 5.48
C PRO A 127 -17.26 1.31 6.41
N ALA A 128 -17.83 2.13 7.30
CA ALA A 128 -17.11 2.77 8.39
C ALA A 128 -18.07 3.18 9.52
N GLY A 129 -17.62 3.16 10.77
CA GLY A 129 -18.39 3.66 11.91
C GLY A 129 -19.77 3.01 12.08
N ARG A 130 -19.90 1.73 11.74
CA ARG A 130 -21.14 0.92 11.78
C ARG A 130 -22.17 1.27 10.70
N SER A 131 -21.82 2.04 9.67
CA SER A 131 -22.65 2.32 8.52
C SER A 131 -21.87 2.10 7.23
N ASN A 132 -22.56 2.21 6.08
CA ASN A 132 -21.92 2.26 4.77
C ASN A 132 -22.00 3.69 4.22
N TRP A 133 -20.94 4.11 3.59
CA TRP A 133 -20.73 5.47 3.10
C TRP A 133 -20.41 5.48 1.62
N VAL A 134 -20.55 6.63 0.99
CA VAL A 134 -20.08 6.85 -0.37
C VAL A 134 -19.40 8.21 -0.50
N VAL A 135 -18.31 8.25 -1.27
CA VAL A 135 -17.67 9.47 -1.77
C VAL A 135 -17.65 9.44 -3.29
N THR A 136 -17.65 10.59 -3.93
CA THR A 136 -17.68 10.72 -5.39
C THR A 136 -16.66 11.72 -5.90
N ALA A 137 -16.19 11.52 -7.15
CA ALA A 137 -15.34 12.47 -7.85
C ALA A 137 -15.55 12.41 -9.37
N LYS A 138 -15.09 13.44 -10.08
CA LYS A 138 -15.04 13.43 -11.57
C LYS A 138 -13.73 12.86 -12.09
N SER A 139 -12.71 12.85 -11.27
CA SER A 139 -11.38 12.26 -11.55
C SER A 139 -10.89 11.45 -10.34
N PRO A 140 -10.08 10.40 -10.54
CA PRO A 140 -9.48 9.64 -9.43
C PRO A 140 -8.51 10.48 -8.58
N GLU A 141 -7.92 11.52 -9.15
CA GLU A 141 -7.10 12.49 -8.42
C GLU A 141 -7.94 13.40 -7.50
N GLY A 142 -9.27 13.38 -7.69
CA GLY A 142 -10.19 14.24 -6.96
C GLY A 142 -10.52 15.57 -7.68
N PRO A 143 -11.04 16.59 -6.96
CA PRO A 143 -11.37 16.50 -5.55
C PRO A 143 -12.53 15.51 -5.29
N TRP A 144 -12.42 14.75 -4.21
CA TRP A 144 -13.47 13.86 -3.75
C TRP A 144 -14.49 14.62 -2.88
N SER A 145 -15.75 14.20 -2.94
CA SER A 145 -16.85 14.81 -2.18
C SER A 145 -16.70 14.54 -0.67
N GLU A 146 -17.45 15.30 0.14
CA GLU A 146 -17.73 14.88 1.51
C GLU A 146 -18.41 13.50 1.51
N PRO A 147 -18.13 12.65 2.54
CA PRO A 147 -18.75 11.34 2.64
C PRO A 147 -20.25 11.45 2.96
N VAL A 148 -21.06 10.69 2.21
CA VAL A 148 -22.50 10.58 2.40
C VAL A 148 -22.83 9.25 3.08
N ASP A 149 -23.54 9.29 4.20
CA ASP A 149 -24.00 8.11 4.94
C ASP A 149 -25.22 7.47 4.26
N LEU A 150 -25.07 6.23 3.78
CA LEU A 150 -26.17 5.47 3.17
C LEU A 150 -27.14 4.89 4.20
N LYS A 151 -26.81 4.99 5.50
CA LYS A 151 -27.62 4.46 6.63
C LYS A 151 -27.86 2.94 6.57
N LEU A 152 -26.96 2.22 5.95
CA LEU A 152 -26.94 0.77 5.89
C LEU A 152 -26.14 0.21 7.07
N HIS A 153 -26.85 -0.18 8.13
CA HIS A 153 -26.26 -0.69 9.37
C HIS A 153 -26.23 -2.21 9.39
N GLY A 154 -25.19 -2.80 9.98
CA GLY A 154 -25.07 -4.26 10.13
C GLY A 154 -24.55 -4.99 8.89
N PHE A 155 -24.17 -4.25 7.85
CA PHE A 155 -23.58 -4.77 6.62
C PHE A 155 -22.19 -4.19 6.40
N ILE A 156 -21.33 -5.00 5.78
CA ILE A 156 -19.98 -4.57 5.35
C ILE A 156 -19.76 -4.92 3.88
N ASP A 157 -18.63 -4.49 3.32
CA ASP A 157 -18.11 -4.86 2.01
C ASP A 157 -19.11 -4.63 0.86
N PRO A 158 -19.54 -3.39 0.62
CA PRO A 158 -20.45 -3.11 -0.48
C PRO A 158 -19.81 -3.44 -1.83
N GLY A 159 -20.61 -3.97 -2.77
CA GLY A 159 -20.21 -4.22 -4.15
C GLY A 159 -21.25 -3.68 -5.13
N HIS A 160 -20.87 -2.71 -5.96
CA HIS A 160 -21.80 -2.06 -6.88
C HIS A 160 -22.10 -2.93 -8.10
N VAL A 161 -23.36 -2.97 -8.52
CA VAL A 161 -23.81 -3.65 -9.74
C VAL A 161 -24.90 -2.83 -10.43
N VAL A 162 -24.94 -2.94 -11.76
CA VAL A 162 -25.99 -2.35 -12.61
C VAL A 162 -26.78 -3.47 -13.26
N GLY A 163 -28.10 -3.49 -13.03
CA GLY A 163 -29.01 -4.42 -13.68
C GLY A 163 -29.14 -4.17 -15.17
N ALA A 164 -29.72 -5.12 -15.90
CA ALA A 164 -29.91 -5.03 -17.35
C ALA A 164 -30.82 -3.86 -17.77
N ASP A 165 -31.66 -3.38 -16.88
CA ASP A 165 -32.54 -2.22 -17.03
C ASP A 165 -31.88 -0.88 -16.68
N GLY A 166 -30.59 -0.90 -16.29
CA GLY A 166 -29.83 0.28 -15.85
C GLY A 166 -30.02 0.65 -14.38
N THR A 167 -30.84 -0.09 -13.63
CA THR A 167 -31.03 0.14 -12.19
C THR A 167 -29.76 -0.24 -11.43
N ARG A 168 -29.38 0.60 -10.46
CA ARG A 168 -28.17 0.42 -9.66
C ARG A 168 -28.47 -0.28 -8.34
N TYR A 169 -27.57 -1.14 -7.90
CA TYR A 169 -27.68 -1.87 -6.65
C TYR A 169 -26.33 -1.94 -5.92
N LEU A 170 -26.37 -2.21 -4.62
CA LEU A 170 -25.24 -2.67 -3.83
C LEU A 170 -25.50 -4.10 -3.34
N TYR A 171 -24.58 -5.01 -3.66
CA TYR A 171 -24.39 -6.22 -2.90
C TYR A 171 -23.74 -5.87 -1.56
N LEU A 172 -24.04 -6.67 -0.54
CA LEU A 172 -23.59 -6.47 0.83
C LEU A 172 -23.18 -7.83 1.42
N SER A 173 -22.46 -7.82 2.53
CA SER A 173 -22.21 -9.03 3.31
C SER A 173 -23.51 -9.81 3.60
N HIS A 174 -23.38 -11.06 3.99
CA HIS A 174 -24.50 -11.99 4.21
C HIS A 174 -25.32 -12.27 2.94
N GLY A 175 -24.70 -12.11 1.75
CA GLY A 175 -25.35 -12.36 0.46
C GLY A 175 -26.56 -11.48 0.17
N SER A 176 -26.58 -10.28 0.70
CA SER A 176 -27.70 -9.34 0.56
C SER A 176 -27.51 -8.37 -0.61
N ILE A 177 -28.62 -7.79 -1.09
CA ILE A 177 -28.66 -6.72 -2.10
C ILE A 177 -29.63 -5.62 -1.69
N VAL A 178 -29.31 -4.37 -2.02
CA VAL A 178 -30.20 -3.23 -1.87
C VAL A 178 -30.15 -2.37 -3.13
N GLN A 179 -31.28 -1.79 -3.52
CA GLN A 179 -31.34 -0.86 -4.64
C GLN A 179 -30.78 0.50 -4.23
N LEU A 180 -30.05 1.14 -5.15
CA LEU A 180 -29.63 2.54 -5.03
C LEU A 180 -30.57 3.48 -5.79
N THR A 181 -30.60 4.74 -5.38
CA THR A 181 -31.11 5.84 -6.19
C THR A 181 -30.26 6.00 -7.47
N GLU A 182 -30.78 6.70 -8.50
CA GLU A 182 -30.06 6.89 -9.76
C GLU A 182 -28.69 7.57 -9.56
N ASP A 183 -28.62 8.55 -8.65
CA ASP A 183 -27.37 9.24 -8.30
C ASP A 183 -26.40 8.37 -7.46
N GLY A 184 -26.89 7.26 -6.92
CA GLY A 184 -26.10 6.33 -6.09
C GLY A 184 -25.75 6.84 -4.70
N LEU A 185 -26.42 7.87 -4.21
CA LEU A 185 -26.14 8.53 -2.92
C LEU A 185 -27.12 8.14 -1.82
N SER A 186 -28.10 7.29 -2.13
CA SER A 186 -29.10 6.79 -1.18
C SER A 186 -29.57 5.39 -1.57
N THR A 187 -30.21 4.70 -0.65
CA THR A 187 -30.84 3.39 -0.89
C THR A 187 -32.35 3.53 -1.09
N VAL A 188 -32.92 2.55 -1.80
CA VAL A 188 -34.38 2.42 -2.03
C VAL A 188 -34.85 1.10 -1.46
N GLY A 189 -35.69 1.14 -0.43
CA GLY A 189 -36.16 -0.06 0.28
C GLY A 189 -35.11 -0.65 1.20
N GLU A 190 -35.39 -1.87 1.69
CA GLU A 190 -34.53 -2.60 2.63
C GLU A 190 -33.66 -3.62 1.92
N PRO A 191 -32.47 -3.96 2.44
CA PRO A 191 -31.65 -5.07 1.95
C PRO A 191 -32.41 -6.41 1.98
N LYS A 192 -32.17 -7.24 0.96
CA LYS A 192 -32.76 -8.59 0.84
C LYS A 192 -31.67 -9.60 0.60
N GLU A 193 -31.71 -10.71 1.31
CA GLU A 193 -30.83 -11.86 1.05
C GLU A 193 -31.20 -12.50 -0.30
N ILE A 194 -30.19 -12.75 -1.12
CA ILE A 194 -30.32 -13.31 -2.48
C ILE A 194 -29.33 -14.45 -2.76
N TYR A 195 -28.33 -14.66 -1.88
CA TYR A 195 -27.29 -15.67 -2.05
C TYR A 195 -26.85 -16.21 -0.70
N GLY A 196 -26.90 -17.53 -0.54
CA GLY A 196 -26.54 -18.21 0.73
C GLY A 196 -25.07 -18.63 0.83
N GLY A 197 -24.23 -18.32 -0.18
CA GLY A 197 -22.83 -18.73 -0.21
C GLY A 197 -22.60 -20.14 -0.80
N TRP A 198 -21.36 -20.59 -0.71
CA TRP A 198 -20.92 -21.94 -1.06
C TRP A 198 -20.61 -22.74 0.19
N GLU A 199 -21.22 -23.90 0.35
CA GLU A 199 -20.98 -24.76 1.51
C GLU A 199 -19.62 -25.48 1.36
N PHE A 200 -18.60 -24.99 2.03
CA PHE A 200 -17.29 -25.64 2.11
C PHE A 200 -17.33 -26.85 3.07
N PRO A 201 -16.39 -27.82 2.92
CA PRO A 201 -16.36 -29.02 3.76
C PRO A 201 -16.29 -28.70 5.26
N LYS A 202 -17.16 -29.29 6.06
CA LYS A 202 -17.21 -29.10 7.53
C LYS A 202 -15.92 -29.49 8.27
N SER A 203 -15.04 -30.24 7.62
CA SER A 203 -13.72 -30.61 8.15
C SER A 203 -12.65 -29.51 8.01
N TRP A 204 -12.94 -28.46 7.27
CA TRP A 204 -12.00 -27.36 7.10
C TRP A 204 -11.95 -26.48 8.35
N SER A 205 -10.73 -26.02 8.67
CA SER A 205 -10.52 -25.10 9.78
C SER A 205 -10.72 -23.67 9.28
N THR A 206 -11.84 -23.06 9.64
CA THR A 206 -12.21 -21.69 9.31
C THR A 206 -12.54 -20.90 10.56
N GLU A 207 -12.46 -19.57 10.50
CA GLU A 207 -12.89 -18.68 11.58
C GLU A 207 -14.42 -18.69 11.74
N CYS A 208 -15.12 -18.58 10.62
CA CYS A 208 -16.58 -18.51 10.52
C CYS A 208 -17.02 -18.82 9.10
N PHE A 209 -18.31 -18.81 8.82
CA PHE A 209 -18.80 -18.84 7.44
C PHE A 209 -18.47 -17.54 6.71
N CYS A 210 -18.72 -16.39 7.33
CA CYS A 210 -18.31 -15.04 6.94
C CYS A 210 -18.47 -14.76 5.44
N LEU A 211 -19.70 -14.82 4.95
CA LEU A 211 -20.01 -14.47 3.56
C LEU A 211 -19.94 -12.95 3.38
N GLU A 212 -18.86 -12.49 2.72
CA GLU A 212 -18.49 -11.07 2.60
C GLU A 212 -17.83 -10.77 1.24
N SER A 213 -17.35 -9.54 1.01
CA SER A 213 -16.61 -9.15 -0.19
C SER A 213 -17.34 -9.38 -1.52
N PRO A 214 -18.64 -9.08 -1.68
CA PRO A 214 -19.30 -9.30 -2.95
C PRO A 214 -18.80 -8.32 -4.02
N LYS A 215 -18.16 -8.84 -5.08
CA LYS A 215 -17.76 -8.09 -6.28
C LYS A 215 -18.47 -8.66 -7.50
N SER A 216 -18.92 -7.78 -8.40
CA SER A 216 -19.67 -8.18 -9.58
C SER A 216 -18.87 -8.02 -10.87
N THR A 217 -18.92 -9.05 -11.73
CA THR A 217 -18.42 -8.98 -13.10
C THR A 217 -19.55 -9.42 -14.05
N VAL A 218 -19.84 -8.63 -15.08
CA VAL A 218 -20.84 -8.99 -16.09
C VAL A 218 -20.13 -9.47 -17.36
N ARG A 219 -20.44 -10.72 -17.78
CA ARG A 219 -19.84 -11.31 -18.99
C ARG A 219 -20.81 -12.27 -19.67
N ASN A 220 -20.94 -12.17 -20.99
CA ASN A 220 -21.77 -13.05 -21.83
C ASN A 220 -23.21 -13.22 -21.32
N GLY A 221 -23.80 -12.14 -20.81
CA GLY A 221 -25.17 -12.14 -20.28
C GLY A 221 -25.36 -12.87 -18.95
N TYR A 222 -24.27 -13.11 -18.20
CA TYR A 222 -24.28 -13.55 -16.82
C TYR A 222 -23.70 -12.47 -15.91
N PHE A 223 -24.25 -12.38 -14.72
CA PHE A 223 -23.67 -11.74 -13.57
C PHE A 223 -22.85 -12.80 -12.82
N TYR A 224 -21.55 -12.52 -12.64
CA TYR A 224 -20.68 -13.33 -11.80
C TYR A 224 -20.51 -12.60 -10.47
N LEU A 225 -20.75 -13.29 -9.40
CA LEU A 225 -20.50 -12.84 -8.05
C LEU A 225 -19.22 -13.49 -7.55
N THR A 226 -18.24 -12.69 -7.19
CA THR A 226 -17.04 -13.12 -6.48
C THR A 226 -17.21 -12.71 -5.04
N VAL A 227 -17.11 -13.63 -4.10
CA VAL A 227 -17.26 -13.37 -2.65
C VAL A 227 -16.12 -13.99 -1.87
N ALA A 228 -15.92 -13.55 -0.65
CA ALA A 228 -15.06 -14.20 0.31
C ALA A 228 -15.89 -15.00 1.32
N GLU A 229 -15.34 -16.11 1.78
CA GLU A 229 -15.85 -16.92 2.88
C GLU A 229 -14.73 -17.33 3.83
N GLY A 230 -15.05 -17.80 5.02
CA GLY A 230 -14.14 -18.37 5.99
C GLY A 230 -13.58 -17.41 7.03
N GLY A 231 -13.61 -16.11 6.77
CA GLY A 231 -13.03 -15.08 7.64
C GLY A 231 -11.51 -14.94 7.52
N THR A 232 -10.99 -13.71 7.63
CA THR A 232 -9.59 -13.39 7.37
C THR A 232 -8.69 -13.42 8.61
N GLY A 233 -9.25 -13.30 9.82
CA GLY A 233 -8.51 -13.26 11.09
C GLY A 233 -8.28 -14.62 11.74
N GLY A 234 -8.79 -15.68 11.15
CA GLY A 234 -8.76 -17.04 11.71
C GLY A 234 -7.50 -17.84 11.39
N PRO A 235 -7.62 -19.18 11.32
CA PRO A 235 -6.53 -20.06 10.91
C PRO A 235 -5.97 -19.73 9.53
N ALA A 236 -4.76 -20.16 9.26
CA ALA A 236 -4.07 -19.94 7.96
C ALA A 236 -4.92 -20.35 6.74
N THR A 237 -5.75 -21.39 6.90
CA THR A 237 -6.62 -21.98 5.89
C THR A 237 -8.05 -21.43 5.91
N SER A 238 -8.29 -20.31 6.60
CA SER A 238 -9.63 -19.83 6.86
C SER A 238 -10.27 -19.17 5.64
N HIS A 239 -9.65 -18.11 5.16
CA HIS A 239 -10.21 -17.25 4.12
C HIS A 239 -10.08 -17.86 2.74
N MET A 240 -11.07 -17.60 1.87
CA MET A 240 -11.10 -18.12 0.50
C MET A 240 -11.87 -17.19 -0.43
N VAL A 241 -11.59 -17.30 -1.72
CA VAL A 241 -12.41 -16.69 -2.79
C VAL A 241 -13.31 -17.76 -3.39
N VAL A 242 -14.61 -17.53 -3.40
CA VAL A 242 -15.59 -18.37 -4.09
C VAL A 242 -16.37 -17.56 -5.11
N SER A 243 -17.02 -18.23 -6.07
CA SER A 243 -17.78 -17.60 -7.13
C SER A 243 -19.10 -18.30 -7.40
N ALA A 244 -20.08 -17.49 -7.80
CA ALA A 244 -21.35 -17.94 -8.34
C ALA A 244 -21.73 -17.10 -9.57
N ARG A 245 -22.67 -17.59 -10.40
CA ARG A 245 -23.22 -16.81 -11.53
C ARG A 245 -24.73 -16.91 -11.60
N ALA A 246 -25.35 -15.90 -12.20
CA ALA A 246 -26.80 -15.86 -12.44
C ALA A 246 -27.11 -15.06 -13.72
N LYS A 247 -28.35 -15.20 -14.24
CA LYS A 247 -28.85 -14.38 -15.36
C LYS A 247 -29.44 -13.04 -14.90
N SER A 248 -29.61 -12.87 -13.61
CA SER A 248 -30.14 -11.67 -12.98
C SER A 248 -29.27 -11.29 -11.77
N PRO A 249 -29.15 -10.02 -11.40
CA PRO A 249 -28.44 -9.62 -10.19
C PRO A 249 -29.08 -10.17 -8.89
N PHE A 250 -30.27 -10.71 -8.97
CA PHE A 250 -31.02 -11.32 -7.86
C PHE A 250 -30.90 -12.85 -7.80
N GLY A 251 -30.18 -13.46 -8.70
CA GLY A 251 -30.16 -14.91 -8.86
C GLY A 251 -31.26 -15.45 -9.81
N PRO A 252 -31.66 -16.75 -9.73
CA PRO A 252 -31.04 -17.73 -8.83
C PRO A 252 -29.57 -17.95 -9.16
N TRP A 253 -28.75 -18.09 -8.11
CA TRP A 253 -27.29 -18.23 -8.22
C TRP A 253 -26.89 -19.70 -8.39
N GLU A 254 -25.97 -19.96 -9.31
CA GLU A 254 -25.30 -21.24 -9.53
C GLU A 254 -23.86 -21.11 -9.03
N ASN A 255 -23.47 -21.92 -8.05
CA ASN A 255 -22.10 -21.95 -7.55
C ASN A 255 -21.12 -22.51 -8.59
N SER A 256 -19.93 -21.92 -8.66
CA SER A 256 -18.87 -22.41 -9.54
C SER A 256 -18.47 -23.84 -9.17
N PRO A 257 -18.32 -24.76 -10.16
CA PRO A 257 -17.79 -26.10 -9.91
C PRO A 257 -16.29 -26.07 -9.55
N TYR A 258 -15.64 -24.90 -9.64
CA TYR A 258 -14.22 -24.69 -9.34
C TYR A 258 -14.01 -24.03 -7.97
N ASN A 259 -15.07 -23.89 -7.15
CA ASN A 259 -14.93 -23.38 -5.79
C ASN A 259 -14.13 -24.33 -4.89
N PRO A 260 -13.23 -23.79 -4.03
CA PRO A 260 -12.86 -22.40 -3.95
C PRO A 260 -11.92 -22.00 -5.11
N ILE A 261 -12.08 -20.78 -5.64
CA ILE A 261 -11.25 -20.25 -6.73
C ILE A 261 -9.82 -20.02 -6.24
N ILE A 262 -9.68 -19.50 -5.03
CA ILE A 262 -8.41 -19.30 -4.32
C ILE A 262 -8.62 -19.70 -2.87
N HIS A 263 -7.66 -20.45 -2.31
CA HIS A 263 -7.69 -20.93 -0.93
C HIS A 263 -6.30 -21.35 -0.48
N THR A 264 -5.93 -21.09 0.75
CA THR A 264 -4.74 -21.65 1.39
C THR A 264 -5.05 -23.07 1.86
N ALA A 265 -4.50 -24.09 1.20
CA ALA A 265 -4.80 -25.49 1.51
C ALA A 265 -4.05 -26.00 2.75
N SER A 266 -2.93 -25.38 3.11
CA SER A 266 -2.06 -25.81 4.22
C SER A 266 -1.41 -24.64 4.94
N ARG A 267 -1.30 -24.75 6.26
CA ARG A 267 -0.52 -23.82 7.10
C ARG A 267 0.98 -23.79 6.78
N GLU A 268 1.46 -24.70 5.96
CA GLU A 268 2.85 -24.73 5.52
C GLU A 268 3.11 -23.80 4.33
N GLU A 269 2.07 -23.33 3.65
CA GLU A 269 2.18 -22.36 2.57
C GLU A 269 2.72 -21.02 3.06
N LYS A 270 3.35 -20.27 2.15
CA LYS A 270 3.86 -18.92 2.41
C LYS A 270 2.72 -17.92 2.66
N TRP A 271 1.64 -18.02 1.90
CA TRP A 271 0.52 -17.09 1.89
C TRP A 271 -0.69 -17.67 2.61
N TRP A 272 -1.14 -16.99 3.67
CA TRP A 272 -2.22 -17.43 4.56
C TRP A 272 -3.46 -16.58 4.41
N SER A 273 -4.64 -17.18 4.62
CA SER A 273 -5.93 -16.49 4.56
C SER A 273 -6.10 -15.73 3.25
N GLN A 274 -5.90 -16.41 2.12
CA GLN A 274 -6.04 -15.86 0.79
C GLN A 274 -7.51 -15.63 0.47
N GLY A 275 -7.94 -14.38 0.30
CA GLY A 275 -9.36 -14.06 0.08
C GLY A 275 -9.59 -12.66 -0.47
N HIS A 276 -10.86 -12.23 -0.48
CA HIS A 276 -11.30 -10.91 -0.90
C HIS A 276 -10.88 -10.56 -2.33
N GLY A 277 -11.26 -11.43 -3.29
CA GLY A 277 -10.86 -11.34 -4.68
C GLY A 277 -11.66 -10.34 -5.51
N THR A 278 -10.99 -9.60 -6.38
CA THR A 278 -11.60 -8.74 -7.40
C THR A 278 -11.01 -9.04 -8.78
N LEU A 279 -11.87 -9.09 -9.81
CA LEU A 279 -11.45 -9.37 -11.19
C LEU A 279 -11.19 -8.07 -11.95
N VAL A 280 -10.19 -8.09 -12.83
CA VAL A 280 -9.90 -7.02 -13.77
C VAL A 280 -9.39 -7.60 -15.09
N GLU A 281 -9.70 -6.96 -16.22
CA GLU A 281 -9.13 -7.32 -17.52
C GLU A 281 -8.00 -6.37 -17.88
N ASP A 282 -6.89 -6.91 -18.39
CA ASP A 282 -5.80 -6.10 -18.92
C ASP A 282 -6.12 -5.53 -20.31
N ALA A 283 -5.18 -4.76 -20.88
CA ALA A 283 -5.36 -4.09 -22.17
C ALA A 283 -5.59 -5.06 -23.34
N LYS A 284 -5.24 -6.34 -23.20
CA LYS A 284 -5.47 -7.40 -24.20
C LYS A 284 -6.67 -8.28 -23.89
N GLY A 285 -7.41 -8.01 -22.80
CA GLY A 285 -8.58 -8.78 -22.38
C GLY A 285 -8.24 -10.05 -21.60
N GLN A 286 -6.98 -10.23 -21.16
CA GLN A 286 -6.64 -11.25 -20.18
C GLN A 286 -7.21 -10.85 -18.82
N THR A 287 -7.91 -11.76 -18.16
CA THR A 287 -8.47 -11.53 -16.82
C THR A 287 -7.45 -11.86 -15.74
N TRP A 288 -7.40 -11.02 -14.71
CA TRP A 288 -6.57 -11.15 -13.54
C TRP A 288 -7.44 -11.07 -12.30
N MET A 289 -7.01 -11.71 -11.22
CA MET A 289 -7.63 -11.60 -9.90
C MET A 289 -6.63 -11.00 -8.92
N LEU A 290 -7.00 -9.84 -8.36
CA LEU A 290 -6.30 -9.26 -7.22
C LEU A 290 -7.01 -9.73 -5.96
N PHE A 291 -6.25 -10.10 -4.94
CA PHE A 291 -6.76 -10.58 -3.65
C PHE A 291 -5.75 -10.29 -2.56
N HIS A 292 -6.11 -10.45 -1.30
CA HIS A 292 -5.17 -10.24 -0.22
C HIS A 292 -4.72 -11.54 0.45
N SER A 293 -3.60 -11.47 1.17
CA SER A 293 -3.08 -12.55 1.99
C SER A 293 -2.12 -12.05 3.07
N TYR A 294 -2.05 -12.75 4.20
CA TYR A 294 -0.93 -12.63 5.14
C TYR A 294 0.27 -13.44 4.67
N GLU A 295 1.47 -12.96 4.98
CA GLU A 295 2.69 -13.74 4.79
C GLU A 295 3.05 -14.49 6.08
N LYS A 296 3.28 -15.80 5.98
CA LYS A 296 3.72 -16.66 7.09
C LYS A 296 5.00 -16.11 7.73
N GLY A 297 4.97 -15.85 9.04
CA GLY A 297 6.08 -15.29 9.79
C GLY A 297 6.16 -13.74 9.78
N PHE A 298 5.38 -13.07 8.92
CA PHE A 298 5.39 -11.62 8.75
C PHE A 298 4.00 -10.98 8.83
N HIS A 299 3.16 -11.46 9.75
CA HIS A 299 1.83 -10.88 9.99
C HIS A 299 1.88 -9.40 10.38
N THR A 300 3.03 -8.91 10.83
CA THR A 300 3.29 -7.49 11.11
C THR A 300 3.14 -6.62 9.86
N LEU A 301 3.34 -7.16 8.65
CA LEU A 301 3.14 -6.46 7.39
C LEU A 301 1.65 -6.29 7.02
N GLY A 302 0.72 -6.90 7.78
CA GLY A 302 -0.69 -6.89 7.43
C GLY A 302 -1.02 -7.79 6.25
N ARG A 303 -2.13 -7.50 5.57
CA ARG A 303 -2.61 -8.24 4.39
C ARG A 303 -2.13 -7.58 3.12
N GLN A 304 -1.20 -8.23 2.43
CA GLN A 304 -0.57 -7.74 1.21
C GLN A 304 -1.46 -8.03 0.00
N THR A 305 -1.44 -7.19 -1.04
CA THR A 305 -2.17 -7.47 -2.28
C THR A 305 -1.34 -8.34 -3.23
N LEU A 306 -1.95 -9.45 -3.63
CA LEU A 306 -1.40 -10.41 -4.59
C LEU A 306 -2.24 -10.42 -5.87
N MET A 307 -1.68 -10.97 -6.95
CA MET A 307 -2.37 -11.09 -8.21
C MET A 307 -2.07 -12.43 -8.89
N LEU A 308 -3.09 -13.04 -9.49
CA LEU A 308 -2.96 -14.25 -10.30
C LEU A 308 -3.72 -14.12 -11.63
N PRO A 309 -3.23 -14.74 -12.72
CA PRO A 309 -3.99 -14.84 -13.96
C PRO A 309 -5.23 -15.71 -13.78
N VAL A 310 -6.28 -15.39 -14.51
CA VAL A 310 -7.55 -16.12 -14.55
C VAL A 310 -7.82 -16.61 -15.95
N GLU A 311 -8.23 -17.86 -16.10
CA GLU A 311 -8.74 -18.40 -17.38
C GLU A 311 -10.25 -18.61 -17.34
N TRP A 312 -10.92 -18.33 -18.47
CA TRP A 312 -12.34 -18.62 -18.67
C TRP A 312 -12.50 -19.95 -19.39
N THR A 313 -13.30 -20.86 -18.81
CA THR A 313 -13.60 -22.16 -19.40
C THR A 313 -14.61 -22.04 -20.54
N ARG A 314 -14.78 -23.11 -21.34
CA ARG A 314 -15.76 -23.15 -22.43
C ARG A 314 -17.21 -23.08 -21.92
N GLU A 315 -17.43 -23.56 -20.70
CA GLU A 315 -18.73 -23.55 -20.01
C GLU A 315 -19.05 -22.18 -19.42
N GLY A 316 -18.12 -21.22 -19.56
CA GLY A 316 -18.28 -19.84 -19.10
C GLY A 316 -18.00 -19.66 -17.60
N TRP A 317 -17.23 -20.51 -16.97
CA TRP A 317 -16.71 -20.34 -15.63
C TRP A 317 -15.29 -19.78 -15.66
N PHE A 318 -14.83 -19.22 -14.57
CA PHE A 318 -13.44 -18.82 -14.42
C PHE A 318 -12.74 -19.59 -13.30
N ARG A 319 -11.44 -19.76 -13.43
CA ARG A 319 -10.56 -20.42 -12.46
C ARG A 319 -9.14 -19.90 -12.58
N ILE A 320 -8.30 -20.18 -11.60
CA ILE A 320 -6.85 -20.03 -11.74
C ILE A 320 -6.33 -21.18 -12.62
N PRO A 321 -5.46 -20.91 -13.63
CA PRO A 321 -4.90 -21.98 -14.46
C PRO A 321 -4.14 -23.02 -13.63
N GLU A 322 -4.34 -24.30 -13.88
CA GLU A 322 -3.84 -25.42 -13.07
C GLU A 322 -2.33 -25.42 -12.78
N LYS A 323 -1.53 -24.82 -13.67
CA LYS A 323 -0.07 -24.78 -13.55
C LYS A 323 0.45 -23.47 -12.94
N THR A 324 -0.43 -22.62 -12.46
CA THR A 324 -0.06 -21.35 -11.86
C THR A 324 0.28 -21.54 -10.39
N ALA A 325 1.53 -21.27 -10.01
CA ALA A 325 1.92 -21.23 -8.61
C ALA A 325 2.14 -19.78 -8.16
N ILE A 326 1.55 -19.41 -7.04
CA ILE A 326 1.54 -18.05 -6.48
C ILE A 326 2.93 -17.50 -6.16
N ASN A 327 3.91 -18.38 -5.93
CA ASN A 327 5.30 -18.03 -5.61
C ASN A 327 6.23 -18.04 -6.82
N ASP A 328 5.72 -18.37 -8.00
CA ASP A 328 6.52 -18.39 -9.22
C ASP A 328 6.66 -16.98 -9.81
N LEU A 329 7.63 -16.82 -10.71
CA LEU A 329 7.69 -15.67 -11.59
C LEU A 329 6.53 -15.76 -12.59
N LEU A 330 5.56 -14.89 -12.46
CA LEU A 330 4.33 -14.87 -13.26
C LEU A 330 4.49 -13.95 -14.49
N PRO A 331 3.79 -14.23 -15.61
CA PRO A 331 3.86 -13.38 -16.79
C PRO A 331 3.25 -12.00 -16.50
N ASN A 332 3.87 -10.93 -17.01
CA ASN A 332 3.31 -9.59 -16.85
C ASN A 332 1.94 -9.45 -17.55
N PRO A 333 0.98 -8.75 -16.92
CA PRO A 333 -0.19 -8.26 -17.64
C PRO A 333 0.19 -7.38 -18.83
N ALA A 334 -0.74 -7.22 -19.77
CA ALA A 334 -0.53 -6.29 -20.86
C ALA A 334 -0.60 -4.85 -20.37
N GLY A 335 0.51 -4.17 -20.47
CA GLY A 335 0.67 -2.75 -20.12
C GLY A 335 1.88 -2.16 -20.83
N SER A 336 2.00 -0.85 -20.87
CA SER A 336 3.01 -0.18 -21.69
C SER A 336 4.03 0.65 -20.93
N ASN A 337 3.80 1.00 -19.70
CA ASN A 337 4.68 1.88 -18.93
C ASN A 337 5.03 1.27 -17.58
N ILE A 338 6.28 1.41 -17.22
CA ILE A 338 6.78 1.09 -15.88
C ILE A 338 6.79 2.41 -15.12
N LEU A 339 5.84 2.57 -14.21
CA LEU A 339 5.85 3.67 -13.25
C LEU A 339 7.00 3.43 -12.25
N LYS A 340 7.68 4.49 -11.86
CA LYS A 340 8.73 4.40 -10.84
C LYS A 340 8.05 4.19 -9.49
N ALA A 341 8.39 3.10 -8.82
CA ALA A 341 7.95 2.88 -7.45
C ALA A 341 8.35 4.08 -6.58
N GLU A 342 7.38 4.70 -5.94
CA GLU A 342 7.62 5.78 -4.99
C GLU A 342 8.15 5.22 -3.68
N GLY A 343 9.21 5.83 -3.15
CA GLY A 343 9.74 5.48 -1.83
C GLY A 343 8.82 5.94 -0.68
N LEU A 344 9.18 5.52 0.52
CA LEU A 344 8.54 5.99 1.76
C LEU A 344 9.34 7.11 2.44
N SER A 345 10.55 7.40 1.96
CA SER A 345 11.37 8.51 2.45
C SER A 345 10.77 9.86 2.06
N ASP A 346 11.03 10.88 2.88
CA ASP A 346 10.58 12.24 2.64
C ASP A 346 11.63 13.23 3.17
N ASP A 347 12.11 14.11 2.34
CA ASP A 347 13.03 15.17 2.73
C ASP A 347 12.31 16.49 3.09
N PHE A 348 10.97 16.45 3.02
CA PHE A 348 10.07 17.56 3.31
C PHE A 348 10.37 18.84 2.52
N SER A 349 10.91 18.69 1.31
CA SER A 349 11.27 19.81 0.43
C SER A 349 10.07 20.37 -0.36
N GLU A 350 9.03 19.55 -0.53
CA GLU A 350 7.81 19.92 -1.24
C GLU A 350 6.91 20.85 -0.40
N ASP A 351 5.98 21.53 -1.07
CA ASP A 351 5.01 22.44 -0.42
C ASP A 351 3.82 21.72 0.25
N ARG A 352 3.74 20.41 0.07
CA ARG A 352 2.70 19.54 0.66
C ARG A 352 3.32 18.22 1.13
N LEU A 353 2.71 17.66 2.17
CA LEU A 353 3.09 16.35 2.69
C LEU A 353 2.84 15.26 1.64
N GLY A 354 3.77 14.33 1.51
CA GLY A 354 3.66 13.20 0.59
C GLY A 354 2.45 12.30 0.91
N LEU A 355 1.88 11.67 -0.12
CA LEU A 355 0.69 10.82 0.01
C LEU A 355 0.92 9.52 0.81
N GLN A 356 2.17 9.18 1.13
CA GLN A 356 2.51 8.04 2.00
C GLN A 356 2.18 8.29 3.47
N TRP A 357 1.97 9.53 3.89
CA TRP A 357 1.77 9.90 5.28
C TRP A 357 0.30 9.87 5.70
N GLN A 358 0.03 9.24 6.84
CA GLN A 358 -1.28 9.17 7.45
C GLN A 358 -1.19 9.33 8.97
N PHE A 359 -2.17 10.00 9.56
CA PHE A 359 -2.36 10.03 11.02
C PHE A 359 -3.16 8.81 11.49
N PHE A 360 -2.92 8.39 12.71
CA PHE A 360 -3.74 7.37 13.36
C PHE A 360 -4.92 8.01 14.10
N LYS A 361 -6.15 7.64 13.73
CA LYS A 361 -7.44 8.10 14.27
C LYS A 361 -7.71 9.61 14.10
N LEU A 362 -6.94 10.47 14.76
CA LEU A 362 -7.17 11.90 14.73
C LEU A 362 -6.49 12.54 13.51
N TYR A 363 -7.27 12.83 12.48
CA TYR A 363 -6.77 13.56 11.32
C TYR A 363 -6.76 15.06 11.61
N ASN A 364 -5.59 15.60 11.86
CA ASN A 364 -5.39 17.02 12.12
C ASN A 364 -4.23 17.58 11.28
N PRO A 365 -4.47 17.93 10.01
CA PRO A 365 -3.42 18.47 9.14
C PRO A 365 -2.91 19.83 9.58
N GLY A 366 -3.65 20.55 10.43
CA GLY A 366 -3.22 21.84 11.01
C GLY A 366 -2.01 21.72 11.96
N ARG A 367 -1.61 20.50 12.35
CA ARG A 367 -0.38 20.24 13.10
C ARG A 367 0.88 20.30 12.25
N ILE A 368 0.74 20.27 10.92
CA ILE A 368 1.84 20.18 9.97
C ILE A 368 2.11 21.54 9.35
N GLU A 369 3.37 21.96 9.42
CA GLU A 369 3.90 23.10 8.66
C GLU A 369 5.17 22.65 7.94
N LEU A 370 5.18 22.70 6.61
CA LEU A 370 6.38 22.42 5.82
C LEU A 370 7.14 23.73 5.61
N LYS A 371 8.38 23.78 6.09
CA LYS A 371 9.19 25.01 6.06
C LYS A 371 10.68 24.71 6.06
N ASN A 372 11.41 25.41 5.20
CA ASN A 372 12.86 25.26 5.10
C ASN A 372 13.31 23.80 4.94
N SER A 373 12.68 23.07 4.01
CA SER A 373 12.93 21.63 3.76
C SER A 373 12.85 20.80 5.04
N GLY A 374 11.84 21.05 5.86
CA GLY A 374 11.59 20.30 7.09
C GLY A 374 10.12 20.28 7.47
N LEU A 375 9.74 19.26 8.19
CA LEU A 375 8.42 19.07 8.78
C LEU A 375 8.38 19.63 10.19
N LEU A 376 7.67 20.72 10.41
CA LEU A 376 7.36 21.21 11.74
C LEU A 376 6.05 20.57 12.22
N LEU A 377 6.17 19.64 13.17
CA LEU A 377 5.03 18.91 13.74
C LEU A 377 4.67 19.46 15.12
N ALA A 378 3.47 20.00 15.25
CA ALA A 378 2.93 20.42 16.54
C ALA A 378 2.58 19.20 17.41
N ALA A 379 2.92 19.29 18.69
CA ALA A 379 2.56 18.27 19.69
C ALA A 379 1.04 18.08 19.78
N GLU A 380 0.60 16.86 20.02
CA GLU A 380 -0.80 16.49 20.27
C GLU A 380 -0.87 15.63 21.53
N GLY A 381 -1.83 15.95 22.42
CA GLY A 381 -2.02 15.21 23.65
C GLY A 381 -0.93 15.39 24.70
N ASN A 382 -1.05 14.66 25.80
CA ASN A 382 -0.12 14.71 26.93
C ASN A 382 0.72 13.43 27.05
N SER A 383 0.44 12.42 26.24
CA SER A 383 1.11 11.14 26.20
C SER A 383 1.26 10.65 24.77
N PHE A 384 2.03 9.59 24.59
CA PHE A 384 2.19 8.97 23.26
C PHE A 384 0.85 8.43 22.73
N GLU A 385 0.02 7.86 23.57
CA GLU A 385 -1.27 7.29 23.21
C GLU A 385 -2.27 8.34 22.67
N ASP A 386 -2.10 9.59 23.09
CA ASP A 386 -2.93 10.71 22.61
C ASP A 386 -2.27 11.47 21.44
N SER A 387 -1.06 11.07 21.04
CA SER A 387 -0.24 11.86 20.10
C SER A 387 -0.68 11.78 18.65
N SER A 388 -1.57 10.85 18.28
CA SER A 388 -1.93 10.58 16.88
C SER A 388 -0.69 10.61 15.96
N PRO A 389 0.16 9.57 15.97
CA PRO A 389 1.42 9.57 15.25
C PRO A 389 1.20 9.70 13.74
N LEU A 390 2.17 10.31 13.07
CA LEU A 390 2.24 10.45 11.62
C LEU A 390 3.05 9.28 11.05
N LEU A 391 2.42 8.44 10.23
CA LEU A 391 2.87 7.10 9.91
C LEU A 391 2.94 6.84 8.41
N VAL A 392 3.86 5.97 7.99
CA VAL A 392 3.95 5.37 6.66
C VAL A 392 3.73 3.87 6.74
N ASN A 393 3.16 3.27 5.68
CA ASN A 393 2.91 1.84 5.58
C ASN A 393 4.20 1.09 5.25
N ALA A 394 4.83 0.46 6.26
CA ALA A 394 6.04 -0.34 6.05
C ALA A 394 5.74 -1.60 5.21
N SER A 395 6.58 -1.87 4.22
CA SER A 395 6.35 -2.92 3.22
C SER A 395 7.41 -4.02 3.19
N ASP A 396 8.44 -3.93 4.02
CA ASP A 396 9.63 -4.74 3.91
C ASP A 396 9.92 -5.53 5.19
N HIS A 397 10.51 -6.72 5.05
CA HIS A 397 10.92 -7.55 6.20
C HIS A 397 12.08 -6.91 6.98
N ARG A 398 12.98 -6.25 6.23
CA ARG A 398 14.21 -5.64 6.78
C ARG A 398 14.32 -4.21 6.29
N TYR A 399 14.30 -3.27 7.22
CA TYR A 399 14.44 -1.85 6.91
C TYR A 399 14.98 -1.06 8.10
N GLU A 400 15.54 0.10 7.82
CA GLU A 400 15.81 1.11 8.83
C GLU A 400 15.02 2.39 8.55
N ILE A 401 14.55 3.03 9.62
CA ILE A 401 14.04 4.39 9.58
C ILE A 401 14.94 5.29 10.38
N GLN A 402 15.20 6.48 9.85
CA GLN A 402 15.98 7.50 10.57
C GLN A 402 15.42 8.89 10.32
N VAL A 403 15.67 9.80 11.25
CA VAL A 403 15.24 11.18 11.18
C VAL A 403 16.22 12.09 11.93
N GLU A 404 16.42 13.30 11.42
CA GLU A 404 17.01 14.41 12.17
C GLU A 404 15.88 15.13 12.92
N TYR A 405 16.12 15.51 14.19
CA TYR A 405 15.14 16.25 14.99
C TYR A 405 15.72 17.51 15.59
N ASN A 406 14.86 18.53 15.74
CA ASN A 406 15.16 19.74 16.50
C ASN A 406 13.93 20.09 17.38
N LEU A 407 14.09 20.01 18.70
CA LEU A 407 13.01 20.21 19.66
C LEU A 407 12.80 21.71 19.92
N GLU A 408 11.58 22.16 19.76
CA GLU A 408 11.14 23.49 20.19
C GLU A 408 10.31 23.34 21.48
N GLU A 409 10.65 24.11 22.51
CA GLU A 409 9.95 24.12 23.81
C GLU A 409 9.95 22.77 24.56
N ASP A 410 8.84 22.44 25.25
CA ASP A 410 8.67 21.27 26.12
C ASP A 410 7.92 20.14 25.39
N VAL A 411 8.44 19.74 24.23
CA VAL A 411 7.91 18.63 23.41
C VAL A 411 8.68 17.35 23.67
N THR A 412 7.97 16.22 23.70
CA THR A 412 8.54 14.87 23.58
C THR A 412 8.23 14.35 22.18
N ALA A 413 9.25 13.91 21.45
CA ALA A 413 9.12 13.51 20.06
C ALA A 413 10.02 12.30 19.73
N GLY A 414 9.86 11.71 18.57
CA GLY A 414 10.74 10.62 18.12
C GLY A 414 10.20 9.76 17.00
N LEU A 415 10.79 8.56 16.90
CA LEU A 415 10.43 7.52 15.93
C LEU A 415 9.66 6.39 16.62
N THR A 416 8.73 5.80 15.87
CA THR A 416 7.94 4.65 16.34
C THR A 416 7.76 3.60 15.24
N LEU A 417 7.71 2.32 15.66
CA LEU A 417 7.01 1.27 14.93
C LEU A 417 5.71 1.01 15.68
N PHE A 418 4.61 1.23 15.01
CA PHE A 418 3.29 1.37 15.59
C PHE A 418 2.28 0.44 14.94
N TYR A 419 1.70 -0.46 15.71
CA TYR A 419 0.53 -1.25 15.33
C TYR A 419 -0.76 -0.55 15.80
N ASN A 420 -0.85 -0.27 17.09
CA ASN A 420 -1.91 0.51 17.74
C ASN A 420 -1.44 1.05 19.11
N ASP A 421 -2.34 1.66 19.85
CA ASP A 421 -2.06 2.24 21.19
C ASP A 421 -1.56 1.20 22.20
N LEU A 422 -1.92 -0.09 22.01
CA LEU A 422 -1.52 -1.22 22.85
C LEU A 422 -0.28 -1.95 22.36
N ALA A 423 0.14 -1.75 21.13
CA ALA A 423 1.24 -2.47 20.49
C ALA A 423 2.11 -1.49 19.68
N ASN A 424 3.12 -0.95 20.31
CA ASN A 424 4.09 -0.04 19.71
C ASN A 424 5.46 -0.15 20.39
N VAL A 425 6.49 0.17 19.63
CA VAL A 425 7.84 0.40 20.16
C VAL A 425 8.33 1.73 19.66
N ARG A 426 9.05 2.47 20.48
CA ARG A 426 9.52 3.80 20.12
C ARG A 426 10.82 4.20 20.78
N ILE A 427 11.55 5.06 20.11
CA ILE A 427 12.66 5.84 20.67
C ILE A 427 12.18 7.29 20.78
N SER A 428 12.29 7.87 21.96
CA SER A 428 11.78 9.21 22.26
C SER A 428 12.84 10.09 22.88
N VAL A 429 12.73 11.39 22.63
CA VAL A 429 13.58 12.43 23.19
C VAL A 429 12.73 13.60 23.66
N ASP A 430 13.11 14.19 24.75
CA ASP A 430 12.78 15.54 25.17
C ASP A 430 14.07 16.28 25.58
N LYS A 431 13.98 17.53 26.00
CA LYS A 431 15.17 18.31 26.36
C LYS A 431 16.03 17.70 27.48
N ASN A 432 15.45 16.84 28.31
CA ASN A 432 16.09 16.29 29.51
C ASN A 432 16.32 14.77 29.40
N GLN A 433 15.43 14.04 28.67
CA GLN A 433 15.39 12.60 28.69
C GLN A 433 15.46 12.01 27.28
N PHE A 434 16.11 10.87 27.24
CA PHE A 434 16.13 9.93 26.12
C PHE A 434 15.54 8.61 26.61
N GLY A 435 14.76 7.93 25.78
CA GLY A 435 14.17 6.65 26.20
C GLY A 435 13.76 5.74 25.08
N VAL A 436 13.79 4.43 25.35
CA VAL A 436 13.20 3.38 24.52
C VAL A 436 12.04 2.77 25.28
N TYR A 437 10.92 2.61 24.60
CA TYR A 437 9.67 2.14 25.21
C TYR A 437 9.07 0.97 24.43
N ILE A 438 8.46 0.05 25.15
CA ILE A 438 7.45 -0.87 24.63
C ILE A 438 6.12 -0.43 25.22
N GLN A 439 5.17 -0.02 24.37
CA GLN A 439 3.90 0.52 24.86
C GLN A 439 4.15 1.66 25.87
N LYS A 440 3.56 1.60 27.06
CA LYS A 440 3.77 2.58 28.15
C LYS A 440 5.04 2.32 28.97
N ASN A 441 5.69 1.16 28.80
CA ASN A 441 6.76 0.71 29.67
C ASN A 441 8.13 1.17 29.16
N PRO A 442 8.86 2.02 29.87
CA PRO A 442 10.23 2.34 29.53
C PRO A 442 11.11 1.10 29.71
N LYS A 443 11.89 0.79 28.69
CA LYS A 443 12.96 -0.24 28.73
C LYS A 443 14.31 0.40 29.03
N ILE A 444 14.49 1.62 28.55
CA ILE A 444 15.64 2.49 28.85
C ILE A 444 15.10 3.89 29.11
N ARG A 445 15.65 4.55 30.09
CA ARG A 445 15.37 5.95 30.42
C ARG A 445 16.66 6.57 30.94
N GLU A 446 17.23 7.47 30.18
CA GLU A 446 18.50 8.10 30.47
C GLU A 446 18.43 9.61 30.28
N LYS A 447 19.46 10.32 30.74
CA LYS A 447 19.61 11.75 30.45
C LYS A 447 19.85 11.94 28.94
N ASN A 448 19.14 12.86 28.33
CA ASN A 448 19.40 13.23 26.97
C ASN A 448 20.75 13.99 26.87
N LEU A 449 21.75 13.33 26.28
CA LEU A 449 23.08 13.90 26.07
C LEU A 449 23.18 14.68 24.74
N LEU A 450 22.23 14.51 23.83
CA LEU A 450 22.18 15.22 22.54
C LEU A 450 21.55 16.61 22.68
N GLY A 451 20.78 16.86 23.74
CA GLY A 451 20.06 18.11 23.94
C GLY A 451 18.87 18.25 22.98
N LYS A 452 18.71 19.45 22.39
CA LYS A 452 17.55 19.75 21.54
C LYS A 452 17.68 19.26 20.09
N HIS A 453 18.87 18.89 19.64
CA HIS A 453 19.14 18.47 18.28
C HIS A 453 19.89 17.14 18.25
N GLY A 454 19.60 16.31 17.25
CA GLY A 454 20.25 15.02 17.06
C GLY A 454 19.51 14.16 16.03
N PHE A 455 19.91 12.90 15.95
CA PHE A 455 19.40 11.93 14.99
C PHE A 455 18.94 10.68 15.73
N LEU A 456 17.84 10.12 15.29
CA LEU A 456 17.29 8.86 15.78
C LEU A 456 17.19 7.86 14.64
N LYS A 457 17.36 6.57 14.97
CA LYS A 457 17.18 5.47 14.04
C LYS A 457 16.53 4.27 14.73
N ILE A 458 15.61 3.61 14.02
CA ILE A 458 15.09 2.29 14.35
C ILE A 458 15.46 1.35 13.19
N LEU A 459 16.02 0.20 13.52
CA LEU A 459 16.28 -0.91 12.60
C LEU A 459 15.28 -2.02 12.91
N ASN A 460 14.52 -2.45 11.92
CA ASN A 460 13.74 -3.68 11.95
C ASN A 460 14.43 -4.75 11.09
N ASP A 461 14.88 -5.82 11.71
CA ASP A 461 15.46 -6.98 11.04
C ASP A 461 14.58 -8.19 11.29
N ASN A 462 13.62 -8.48 10.39
CA ASN A 462 12.71 -9.61 10.49
C ASN A 462 11.95 -9.66 11.84
N ASN A 463 11.39 -8.52 12.25
CA ASN A 463 10.68 -8.29 13.52
C ASN A 463 11.59 -8.20 14.77
N GLU A 464 12.90 -8.31 14.65
CA GLU A 464 13.83 -7.92 15.71
C GLU A 464 14.19 -6.43 15.54
N VAL A 465 13.84 -5.61 16.55
CA VAL A 465 13.99 -4.17 16.49
C VAL A 465 15.14 -3.70 17.36
N SER A 466 16.05 -2.90 16.78
CA SER A 466 17.15 -2.22 17.45
C SER A 466 17.04 -0.70 17.29
N PHE A 467 17.58 0.03 18.28
CA PHE A 467 17.47 1.48 18.37
C PHE A 467 18.84 2.13 18.40
N TYR A 468 18.94 3.29 17.75
CA TYR A 468 20.21 4.03 17.66
C TYR A 468 19.95 5.53 17.77
N PHE A 469 20.97 6.26 18.27
CA PHE A 469 20.99 7.71 18.28
C PHE A 469 22.37 8.24 17.85
N SER A 470 22.40 9.47 17.35
CA SER A 470 23.64 10.10 16.86
C SER A 470 23.57 11.61 17.07
N ALA A 471 24.73 12.23 17.25
CA ALA A 471 24.87 13.68 17.31
C ALA A 471 25.03 14.32 15.91
N ASP A 472 25.52 13.56 14.93
CA ASP A 472 25.94 14.06 13.62
C ASP A 472 25.33 13.28 12.42
N GLY A 473 24.51 12.26 12.70
CA GLY A 473 23.91 11.37 11.70
C GLY A 473 24.90 10.40 11.03
N LYS A 474 26.15 10.35 11.47
CA LYS A 474 27.21 9.49 10.91
C LYS A 474 27.68 8.45 11.90
N ASP A 475 28.04 8.89 13.09
CA ASP A 475 28.50 8.03 14.17
C ASP A 475 27.30 7.62 15.05
N TRP A 476 26.87 6.36 14.91
CA TRP A 476 25.68 5.84 15.56
C TRP A 476 25.98 5.06 16.85
N ASN A 477 25.36 5.44 17.92
CA ASN A 477 25.39 4.73 19.19
C ASN A 477 24.19 3.79 19.25
N ARG A 478 24.46 2.48 19.36
CA ARG A 478 23.40 1.49 19.57
C ARG A 478 22.95 1.50 21.03
N VAL A 479 21.64 1.48 21.21
CA VAL A 479 21.04 1.22 22.53
C VAL A 479 21.19 -0.26 22.86
N GLU A 480 21.65 -0.59 24.08
CA GLU A 480 21.89 -1.98 24.50
C GLU A 480 20.58 -2.74 24.77
N ARG A 481 19.62 -2.67 23.82
CA ARG A 481 18.34 -3.37 23.88
C ARG A 481 17.79 -3.64 22.50
N SER A 482 17.49 -4.90 22.21
CA SER A 482 16.66 -5.31 21.06
C SER A 482 15.31 -5.79 21.57
N LEU A 483 14.29 -5.69 20.71
CA LEU A 483 12.91 -6.07 21.01
C LEU A 483 12.36 -6.95 19.88
N ASP A 484 11.69 -8.03 20.26
CA ASP A 484 10.91 -8.86 19.33
C ASP A 484 9.47 -8.32 19.25
N ILE A 485 8.99 -8.03 18.05
CA ILE A 485 7.66 -7.51 17.75
C ILE A 485 6.83 -8.45 16.87
N THR A 486 7.24 -9.71 16.72
CA THR A 486 6.53 -10.72 15.91
C THR A 486 5.06 -10.83 16.26
N GLY A 487 4.69 -10.62 17.54
CA GLY A 487 3.32 -10.63 18.01
C GLY A 487 2.49 -9.38 17.71
N TYR A 488 3.03 -8.35 17.02
CA TYR A 488 2.27 -7.13 16.71
C TYR A 488 1.40 -7.33 15.47
N ASN A 489 0.30 -8.02 15.66
CA ASN A 489 -0.63 -8.39 14.59
C ASN A 489 -2.05 -8.61 15.13
N HIS A 490 -3.01 -8.79 14.21
CA HIS A 490 -4.43 -8.96 14.47
C HIS A 490 -4.75 -10.09 15.47
N ASN A 491 -4.11 -11.25 15.34
CA ASN A 491 -4.41 -12.41 16.19
C ASN A 491 -4.04 -12.21 17.67
N VAL A 492 -3.18 -11.22 17.98
CA VAL A 492 -2.76 -10.91 19.36
C VAL A 492 -3.46 -9.66 19.91
N PHE A 493 -3.56 -8.60 19.12
CA PHE A 493 -4.04 -7.30 19.57
C PHE A 493 -5.39 -6.89 19.00
N GLY A 494 -6.04 -7.76 18.18
CA GLY A 494 -7.26 -7.41 17.46
C GLY A 494 -7.03 -6.30 16.43
N GLN A 495 -8.11 -5.78 15.85
CA GLN A 495 -8.10 -4.80 14.76
C GLN A 495 -7.32 -5.33 13.53
N PHE A 496 -7.73 -5.01 12.32
CA PHE A 496 -7.06 -5.47 11.10
C PHE A 496 -5.99 -4.47 10.66
N LEU A 497 -5.03 -4.17 11.54
CA LEU A 497 -3.96 -3.20 11.29
C LEU A 497 -2.65 -3.89 10.95
N SER A 498 -1.65 -3.11 10.55
CA SER A 498 -0.28 -3.52 10.33
C SER A 498 0.70 -2.69 11.14
N LEU A 499 1.96 -3.15 11.20
CA LEU A 499 3.02 -2.37 11.79
C LEU A 499 3.41 -1.23 10.84
N ARG A 500 3.25 0.01 11.29
CA ARG A 500 3.64 1.21 10.54
C ARG A 500 4.83 1.89 11.16
N ALA A 501 5.64 2.53 10.33
CA ALA A 501 6.79 3.32 10.77
C ALA A 501 6.45 4.81 10.77
N GLY A 502 6.99 5.60 11.68
CA GLY A 502 6.75 7.05 11.59
C GLY A 502 7.19 7.88 12.78
N LEU A 503 6.60 9.06 12.84
CA LEU A 503 6.96 10.18 13.69
C LEU A 503 5.87 10.45 14.71
N PHE A 504 6.25 10.95 15.87
CA PHE A 504 5.29 11.41 16.87
C PHE A 504 5.78 12.64 17.62
N ALA A 505 4.84 13.41 18.17
CA ALA A 505 5.10 14.52 19.05
C ALA A 505 3.94 14.69 20.04
N PHE A 506 4.24 14.79 21.33
CA PHE A 506 3.26 15.09 22.38
C PHE A 506 3.83 16.05 23.43
N GLY A 507 2.97 16.60 24.30
CA GLY A 507 3.31 17.60 25.28
C GLY A 507 2.99 19.01 24.79
N LYS A 508 3.95 19.95 24.87
CA LYS A 508 3.77 21.34 24.46
C LYS A 508 4.82 21.75 23.44
N GLY A 509 4.43 22.58 22.47
CA GLY A 509 5.35 23.11 21.47
C GLY A 509 5.38 22.29 20.18
N LYS A 510 6.49 22.33 19.48
CA LYS A 510 6.68 21.71 18.18
C LYS A 510 8.05 21.00 18.12
N VAL A 511 8.17 20.11 17.19
CA VAL A 511 9.45 19.51 16.79
C VAL A 511 9.63 19.73 15.30
N LYS A 512 10.81 20.13 14.86
CA LYS A 512 11.20 20.09 13.46
C LYS A 512 11.86 18.74 13.18
N PHE A 513 11.34 18.05 12.18
CA PHE A 513 11.93 16.85 11.61
C PHE A 513 12.49 17.18 10.22
N ASP A 514 13.70 16.71 9.95
CA ASP A 514 14.34 16.82 8.65
C ASP A 514 14.73 15.42 8.17
N HIS A 515 14.64 15.17 6.84
CA HIS A 515 15.14 13.96 6.21
C HIS A 515 14.66 12.65 6.85
N PHE A 516 13.34 12.38 6.80
CA PHE A 516 12.85 11.05 7.15
C PHE A 516 13.31 10.06 6.07
N VAL A 517 14.14 9.11 6.45
CA VAL A 517 14.67 8.07 5.56
C VAL A 517 14.06 6.73 5.93
N TYR A 518 13.44 6.08 4.96
CA TYR A 518 13.06 4.66 5.02
C TYR A 518 13.95 3.92 4.03
N LYS A 519 14.79 3.04 4.53
CA LYS A 519 15.78 2.33 3.71
C LYS A 519 15.61 0.83 3.85
N VAL A 520 15.34 0.15 2.76
CA VAL A 520 15.31 -1.31 2.66
C VAL A 520 16.73 -1.88 2.75
N LEU A 521 16.91 -3.04 3.46
CA LEU A 521 18.19 -3.66 3.76
C LEU A 521 18.36 -5.03 3.13
#